data_2b8c0a274311454692ac1f41d2324cdd
#
_entry.id   2b8c0a274311454692ac1f41d2324cdd
#
_cell.length_a   1.000
_cell.length_b   1.000
_cell.length_c   1.000
_cell.angle_alpha   90.00
_cell.angle_beta   90.00
_cell.angle_gamma   90.00
#
_symmetry.space_group_name_H-M   'P 1'
#
loop_
_entity.id
_entity.type
_entity.pdbx_description
1 polymer ?
#
loop_
_entity_poly.entity_id
_entity_poly.type
_entity_poly.pdbx_seq_one_letter_code
_entity_poly.pdbx_strand_id
1 'polypeptide(L)'
;AMLGIALLMLIPIVIIFSKVTKPIRHVSNVALQMAGGDLTVRAKEEGSNESRHLAQSFNILAEALQNNIDSLVVERNRLRTVLDGIGEGIISVDKTGVVTHYNSASVQLLGGKENTHPAAAVGYPKIAAVAIEALDTDEVRSCDFTIGERMLRIAATPIHEENGSLFGAVVLIT
;
A
#
# COMPACT_ATOMS: atom_id res chain seq x y z
N ALA A 1 31.10 -57.75 8.30
CA ALA A 1 31.33 -56.69 9.27
C ALA A 1 31.17 -55.27 8.65
N MET A 2 31.71 -54.98 7.48
CA MET A 2 31.63 -53.65 6.84
C MET A 2 30.21 -53.22 6.45
N LEU A 3 29.36 -54.10 5.93
CA LEU A 3 27.97 -53.84 5.55
C LEU A 3 27.11 -53.45 6.78
N GLY A 4 27.34 -54.08 7.95
CA GLY A 4 26.61 -53.73 9.18
C GLY A 4 26.95 -52.35 9.73
N ILE A 5 28.24 -51.94 9.62
CA ILE A 5 28.67 -50.60 10.05
C ILE A 5 28.09 -49.52 9.12
N ALA A 6 28.07 -49.78 7.81
CA ALA A 6 27.47 -48.85 6.84
C ALA A 6 25.94 -48.68 7.07
N LEU A 7 25.24 -49.77 7.39
CA LEU A 7 23.82 -49.73 7.71
C LEU A 7 23.53 -48.99 9.02
N LEU A 8 24.41 -49.13 10.01
CA LEU A 8 24.28 -48.44 11.29
C LEU A 8 24.51 -46.93 11.17
N MET A 9 25.39 -46.49 10.25
CA MET A 9 25.64 -45.09 9.96
C MET A 9 24.51 -44.42 9.15
N LEU A 10 23.67 -45.17 8.40
CA LEU A 10 22.55 -44.63 7.69
C LEU A 10 21.39 -44.18 8.60
N ILE A 11 21.21 -44.83 9.73
CA ILE A 11 20.10 -44.53 10.66
C ILE A 11 20.16 -43.08 11.18
N PRO A 12 21.28 -42.56 11.76
CA PRO A 12 21.32 -41.18 12.21
C PRO A 12 21.17 -40.17 11.06
N ILE A 13 21.65 -40.47 9.88
CA ILE A 13 21.48 -39.62 8.70
C ILE A 13 20.01 -39.48 8.33
N VAL A 14 19.25 -40.57 8.29
CA VAL A 14 17.82 -40.55 8.01
C VAL A 14 17.06 -39.79 9.11
N ILE A 15 17.44 -39.98 10.39
CA ILE A 15 16.82 -39.27 11.52
C ILE A 15 17.07 -37.75 11.40
N ILE A 16 18.30 -37.32 11.15
CA ILE A 16 18.64 -35.91 10.98
C ILE A 16 17.89 -35.31 9.79
N PHE A 17 17.85 -36.02 8.66
CA PHE A 17 17.14 -35.56 7.47
C PHE A 17 15.64 -35.41 7.74
N SER A 18 15.01 -36.38 8.39
CA SER A 18 13.56 -36.35 8.62
C SER A 18 13.14 -35.37 9.73
N LYS A 19 13.94 -35.24 10.79
CA LYS A 19 13.58 -34.43 11.96
C LYS A 19 14.11 -33.00 11.95
N VAL A 20 15.09 -32.70 11.09
CA VAL A 20 15.71 -31.36 11.03
C VAL A 20 15.60 -30.79 9.63
N THR A 21 16.12 -31.46 8.61
CA THR A 21 16.22 -30.88 7.27
C THR A 21 14.86 -30.64 6.60
N LYS A 22 13.94 -31.62 6.68
CA LYS A 22 12.60 -31.50 6.11
C LYS A 22 11.79 -30.34 6.72
N PRO A 23 11.68 -30.22 8.07
CA PRO A 23 10.95 -29.11 8.69
C PRO A 23 11.52 -27.74 8.33
N ILE A 24 12.85 -27.59 8.32
CA ILE A 24 13.50 -26.32 7.94
C ILE A 24 13.17 -25.94 6.48
N ARG A 25 13.25 -26.91 5.57
CA ARG A 25 12.84 -26.68 4.17
C ARG A 25 11.37 -26.28 4.05
N HIS A 26 10.51 -26.88 4.89
CA HIS A 26 9.10 -26.50 4.90
C HIS A 26 8.91 -25.05 5.33
N VAL A 27 9.55 -24.61 6.42
CA VAL A 27 9.51 -23.20 6.84
C VAL A 27 10.03 -22.26 5.75
N SER A 28 11.14 -22.62 5.07
CA SER A 28 11.69 -21.86 3.96
C SER A 28 10.71 -21.72 2.79
N ASN A 29 10.01 -22.80 2.42
CA ASN A 29 9.02 -22.78 1.35
C ASN A 29 7.81 -21.92 1.71
N VAL A 30 7.35 -21.99 2.96
CA VAL A 30 6.26 -21.14 3.46
C VAL A 30 6.69 -19.66 3.46
N ALA A 31 7.93 -19.37 3.85
CA ALA A 31 8.47 -18.02 3.79
C ALA A 31 8.49 -17.46 2.35
N LEU A 32 8.85 -18.28 1.36
CA LEU A 32 8.80 -17.88 -0.05
C LEU A 32 7.37 -17.64 -0.55
N GLN A 33 6.39 -18.45 -0.12
CA GLN A 33 4.98 -18.23 -0.45
C GLN A 33 4.46 -16.91 0.15
N MET A 34 4.84 -16.62 1.42
CA MET A 34 4.53 -15.35 2.06
C MET A 34 5.15 -14.16 1.33
N ALA A 35 6.41 -14.28 0.89
CA ALA A 35 7.07 -13.26 0.08
C ALA A 35 6.38 -13.05 -1.28
N GLY A 36 5.71 -14.07 -1.80
CA GLY A 36 4.85 -14.00 -2.99
C GLY A 36 3.47 -13.37 -2.76
N GLY A 37 3.15 -12.99 -1.48
CA GLY A 37 1.91 -12.31 -1.10
C GLY A 37 0.87 -13.19 -0.40
N ASP A 38 1.08 -14.50 -0.28
CA ASP A 38 0.17 -15.37 0.47
C ASP A 38 0.52 -15.37 1.96
N LEU A 39 -0.07 -14.45 2.69
CA LEU A 39 0.15 -14.29 4.14
C LEU A 39 -0.67 -15.27 4.99
N THR A 40 -1.51 -16.11 4.38
CA THR A 40 -2.37 -17.04 5.11
C THR A 40 -1.68 -18.35 5.43
N VAL A 41 -0.59 -18.67 4.73
CA VAL A 41 0.19 -19.90 4.92
C VAL A 41 0.87 -19.91 6.28
N ARG A 42 0.99 -21.12 6.87
CA ARG A 42 1.67 -21.32 8.15
C ARG A 42 2.61 -22.51 8.06
N ALA A 43 3.72 -22.42 8.78
CA ALA A 43 4.67 -23.50 8.90
C ALA A 43 4.15 -24.58 9.87
N LYS A 44 4.32 -25.84 9.51
CA LYS A 44 3.98 -26.98 10.39
C LYS A 44 5.00 -27.09 11.54
N GLU A 45 4.51 -27.23 12.75
CA GLU A 45 5.29 -27.37 13.96
C GLU A 45 5.73 -28.84 14.17
N GLU A 46 6.54 -29.34 13.25
CA GLU A 46 7.00 -30.73 13.22
C GLU A 46 8.53 -30.80 13.37
N GLY A 47 9.04 -31.98 13.73
CA GLY A 47 10.48 -32.24 13.80
C GLY A 47 11.09 -32.18 15.19
N SER A 48 12.34 -31.74 15.29
CA SER A 48 13.06 -31.54 16.56
C SER A 48 12.47 -30.36 17.35
N ASN A 49 12.85 -30.24 18.62
CA ASN A 49 12.45 -29.06 19.42
C ASN A 49 12.87 -27.75 18.76
N GLU A 50 14.06 -27.67 18.21
CA GLU A 50 14.59 -26.49 17.53
C GLU A 50 13.79 -26.16 16.26
N SER A 51 13.46 -27.18 15.45
CA SER A 51 12.64 -27.02 14.23
C SER A 51 11.22 -26.56 14.56
N ARG A 52 10.65 -27.08 15.65
CA ARG A 52 9.32 -26.69 16.14
C ARG A 52 9.33 -25.25 16.64
N HIS A 53 10.31 -24.86 17.45
CA HIS A 53 10.47 -23.48 17.89
C HIS A 53 10.67 -22.51 16.72
N LEU A 54 11.42 -22.90 15.69
CA LEU A 54 11.57 -22.10 14.47
C LEU A 54 10.21 -21.90 13.77
N ALA A 55 9.45 -22.97 13.59
CA ALA A 55 8.12 -22.91 12.97
C ALA A 55 7.15 -22.03 13.78
N GLN A 56 7.16 -22.14 15.12
CA GLN A 56 6.35 -21.31 16.02
C GLN A 56 6.73 -19.83 15.91
N SER A 57 8.03 -19.52 16.01
CA SER A 57 8.51 -18.14 15.89
C SER A 57 8.16 -17.54 14.52
N PHE A 58 8.27 -18.34 13.46
CA PHE A 58 7.87 -17.95 12.11
C PHE A 58 6.37 -17.67 12.02
N ASN A 59 5.53 -18.53 12.60
CA ASN A 59 4.08 -18.35 12.60
C ASN A 59 3.64 -17.09 13.37
N ILE A 60 4.30 -16.80 14.51
CA ILE A 60 4.09 -15.56 15.27
C ILE A 60 4.45 -14.33 14.42
N LEU A 61 5.58 -14.37 13.71
CA LEU A 61 5.98 -13.28 12.80
C LEU A 61 4.98 -13.12 11.65
N ALA A 62 4.52 -14.24 11.07
CA ALA A 62 3.52 -14.25 10.02
C ALA A 62 2.19 -13.61 10.46
N GLU A 63 1.74 -13.93 11.67
CA GLU A 63 0.53 -13.37 12.27
C GLU A 63 0.70 -11.86 12.54
N ALA A 64 1.82 -11.44 13.11
CA ALA A 64 2.10 -10.03 13.34
C ALA A 64 2.14 -9.22 12.02
N LEU A 65 2.75 -9.78 10.96
CA LEU A 65 2.76 -9.15 9.64
C LEU A 65 1.36 -9.02 9.05
N GLN A 66 0.56 -10.09 9.12
CA GLN A 66 -0.83 -10.09 8.67
C GLN A 66 -1.63 -9.00 9.38
N ASN A 67 -1.57 -8.95 10.72
CA ASN A 67 -2.29 -7.98 11.53
C ASN A 67 -1.87 -6.54 11.22
N ASN A 68 -0.58 -6.30 10.95
CA ASN A 68 -0.10 -4.98 10.56
C ASN A 68 -0.66 -4.55 9.21
N ILE A 69 -0.68 -5.47 8.23
CA ILE A 69 -1.24 -5.17 6.90
C ILE A 69 -2.75 -4.92 7.01
N ASP A 70 -3.49 -5.74 7.74
CA ASP A 70 -4.92 -5.56 7.95
C ASP A 70 -5.22 -4.22 8.62
N SER A 71 -4.42 -3.82 9.62
CA SER A 71 -4.53 -2.52 10.28
C SER A 71 -4.29 -1.35 9.31
N LEU A 72 -3.28 -1.46 8.43
CA LEU A 72 -3.00 -0.45 7.42
C LEU A 72 -4.14 -0.33 6.40
N VAL A 73 -4.74 -1.45 5.99
CA VAL A 73 -5.90 -1.46 5.08
C VAL A 73 -7.10 -0.77 5.74
N VAL A 74 -7.38 -1.08 7.00
CA VAL A 74 -8.47 -0.44 7.76
C VAL A 74 -8.24 1.06 7.87
N GLU A 75 -7.03 1.50 8.25
CA GLU A 75 -6.70 2.92 8.38
C GLU A 75 -6.78 3.67 7.05
N ARG A 76 -6.25 3.07 5.98
CA ARG A 76 -6.39 3.62 4.63
C ARG A 76 -7.86 3.80 4.23
N ASN A 77 -8.69 2.78 4.47
CA ASN A 77 -10.12 2.84 4.15
C ASN A 77 -10.83 3.90 4.99
N ARG A 78 -10.47 4.04 6.27
CA ARG A 78 -10.99 5.08 7.15
C ARG A 78 -10.65 6.48 6.62
N LEU A 79 -9.38 6.72 6.26
CA LEU A 79 -8.95 7.99 5.67
C LEU A 79 -9.72 8.29 4.38
N ARG A 80 -9.90 7.29 3.52
CA ARG A 80 -10.69 7.44 2.30
C ARG A 80 -12.14 7.81 2.61
N THR A 81 -12.77 7.13 3.55
CA THR A 81 -14.16 7.43 3.95
C THR A 81 -14.30 8.85 4.49
N VAL A 82 -13.33 9.32 5.27
CA VAL A 82 -13.31 10.71 5.77
C VAL A 82 -13.19 11.70 4.62
N LEU A 83 -12.26 11.47 3.68
CA LEU A 83 -12.08 12.32 2.51
C LEU A 83 -13.31 12.34 1.59
N ASP A 84 -13.95 11.18 1.41
CA ASP A 84 -15.20 11.09 0.62
C ASP A 84 -16.41 11.72 1.33
N GLY A 85 -16.40 11.79 2.66
CA GLY A 85 -17.43 12.44 3.48
C GLY A 85 -17.33 13.97 3.50
N ILE A 86 -16.21 14.55 3.06
CA ILE A 86 -16.04 15.99 2.90
C ILE A 86 -16.77 16.38 1.59
N GLY A 87 -17.74 17.31 1.69
CA GLY A 87 -18.50 17.78 0.52
C GLY A 87 -17.68 18.60 -0.48
N GLU A 88 -16.41 18.84 -0.19
CA GLU A 88 -15.47 19.57 -1.02
C GLU A 88 -14.67 18.61 -1.92
N GLY A 89 -14.44 19.00 -3.16
CA GLY A 89 -13.64 18.23 -4.10
C GLY A 89 -12.15 18.34 -3.76
N ILE A 90 -11.48 17.19 -3.60
CA ILE A 90 -10.05 17.12 -3.34
C ILE A 90 -9.38 16.42 -4.51
N ILE A 91 -8.33 17.05 -5.07
CA ILE A 91 -7.48 16.47 -6.11
C ILE A 91 -6.03 16.67 -5.68
N SER A 92 -5.24 15.61 -5.62
CA SER A 92 -3.81 15.69 -5.40
C SER A 92 -3.06 15.50 -6.71
N VAL A 93 -2.04 16.33 -6.92
CA VAL A 93 -1.13 16.22 -8.07
C VAL A 93 0.30 16.02 -7.57
N ASP A 94 1.12 15.31 -8.35
CA ASP A 94 2.55 15.22 -8.10
C ASP A 94 3.27 16.50 -8.54
N LYS A 95 4.59 16.56 -8.33
CA LYS A 95 5.43 17.69 -8.73
C LYS A 95 5.45 17.99 -10.24
N THR A 96 4.94 17.07 -11.06
CA THR A 96 4.81 17.24 -12.52
C THR A 96 3.41 17.70 -12.93
N GLY A 97 2.49 17.86 -11.97
CA GLY A 97 1.11 18.23 -12.21
C GLY A 97 0.20 17.04 -12.60
N VAL A 98 0.70 15.82 -12.51
CA VAL A 98 -0.10 14.61 -12.78
C VAL A 98 -0.95 14.26 -11.57
N VAL A 99 -2.25 13.99 -11.80
CA VAL A 99 -3.19 13.62 -10.74
C VAL A 99 -2.82 12.26 -10.15
N THR A 100 -2.59 12.24 -8.84
CA THR A 100 -2.27 11.03 -8.07
C THR A 100 -3.46 10.51 -7.27
N HIS A 101 -4.28 11.40 -6.72
CA HIS A 101 -5.46 11.05 -5.91
C HIS A 101 -6.59 12.05 -6.11
N TYR A 102 -7.81 11.61 -5.82
CA TYR A 102 -9.02 12.42 -5.86
C TYR A 102 -10.11 11.78 -4.99
N ASN A 103 -11.07 12.57 -4.53
CA ASN A 103 -12.24 12.07 -3.81
C ASN A 103 -13.49 12.07 -4.70
N SER A 104 -14.55 11.40 -4.25
CA SER A 104 -15.83 11.31 -4.99
C SER A 104 -16.48 12.67 -5.19
N ALA A 105 -16.35 13.60 -4.23
CA ALA A 105 -16.91 14.94 -4.33
C ALA A 105 -16.30 15.74 -5.49
N SER A 106 -14.98 15.61 -5.76
CA SER A 106 -14.34 16.28 -6.90
C SER A 106 -14.94 15.84 -8.24
N VAL A 107 -15.23 14.53 -8.38
CA VAL A 107 -15.87 13.99 -9.59
C VAL A 107 -17.27 14.56 -9.77
N GLN A 108 -18.07 14.63 -8.69
CA GLN A 108 -19.44 15.16 -8.73
C GLN A 108 -19.48 16.66 -9.02
N LEU A 109 -18.62 17.45 -8.37
CA LEU A 109 -18.52 18.90 -8.57
C LEU A 109 -18.10 19.25 -10.00
N LEU A 110 -17.21 18.45 -10.58
CA LEU A 110 -16.73 18.63 -11.95
C LEU A 110 -17.69 18.06 -13.02
N GLY A 111 -18.85 17.53 -12.63
CA GLY A 111 -19.86 17.00 -13.55
C GLY A 111 -19.48 15.68 -14.21
N GLY A 112 -18.49 14.96 -13.66
CA GLY A 112 -18.12 13.60 -14.08
C GLY A 112 -19.11 12.56 -13.60
N LYS A 113 -19.24 11.45 -14.34
CA LYS A 113 -19.95 10.26 -13.84
C LYS A 113 -19.05 9.51 -12.85
N GLU A 114 -19.65 8.85 -11.88
CA GLU A 114 -19.03 8.18 -10.73
C GLU A 114 -17.86 7.19 -11.04
N ASN A 115 -17.66 6.84 -12.30
CA ASN A 115 -16.57 5.96 -12.78
C ASN A 115 -15.60 6.65 -13.75
N THR A 116 -15.64 7.98 -13.85
CA THR A 116 -14.74 8.68 -14.76
C THR A 116 -13.40 8.91 -14.06
N HIS A 117 -12.35 8.32 -14.61
CA HIS A 117 -10.99 8.51 -14.11
C HIS A 117 -10.66 10.02 -14.09
N PRO A 118 -10.04 10.55 -13.04
CA PRO A 118 -9.76 12.00 -12.89
C PRO A 118 -8.79 12.56 -13.92
N ALA A 119 -8.18 11.73 -14.78
CA ALA A 119 -7.62 12.25 -16.03
C ALA A 119 -8.61 13.13 -16.80
N ALA A 120 -9.94 12.97 -16.59
CA ALA A 120 -10.95 13.91 -17.06
C ALA A 120 -10.93 15.24 -16.27
N ALA A 121 -10.44 15.29 -15.04
CA ALA A 121 -10.23 16.54 -14.29
C ALA A 121 -9.08 17.36 -14.89
N VAL A 122 -8.09 16.73 -15.49
CA VAL A 122 -7.09 17.38 -16.35
C VAL A 122 -7.70 18.00 -17.60
N GLY A 123 -8.93 17.57 -17.97
CA GLY A 123 -9.75 18.23 -19.01
C GLY A 123 -10.24 19.65 -18.65
N TYR A 124 -10.06 20.09 -17.40
CA TYR A 124 -10.31 21.47 -16.98
C TYR A 124 -9.01 22.27 -16.93
N PRO A 125 -8.68 23.04 -18.00
CA PRO A 125 -7.41 23.73 -18.11
C PRO A 125 -7.12 24.68 -16.93
N LYS A 126 -8.16 25.24 -16.32
CA LYS A 126 -8.04 26.13 -15.18
C LYS A 126 -7.56 25.43 -13.91
N ILE A 127 -8.00 24.17 -13.65
CA ILE A 127 -7.54 23.40 -12.50
C ILE A 127 -6.06 23.06 -12.66
N ALA A 128 -5.67 22.61 -13.84
CA ALA A 128 -4.28 22.33 -14.15
C ALA A 128 -3.41 23.59 -14.04
N ALA A 129 -3.88 24.73 -14.55
CA ALA A 129 -3.15 25.99 -14.48
C ALA A 129 -2.89 26.43 -13.02
N VAL A 130 -3.93 26.40 -12.16
CA VAL A 130 -3.81 26.79 -10.75
C VAL A 130 -2.88 25.83 -9.98
N ALA A 131 -2.96 24.51 -10.27
CA ALA A 131 -2.08 23.52 -9.67
C ALA A 131 -0.61 23.75 -10.07
N ILE A 132 -0.34 23.96 -11.37
CA ILE A 132 1.01 24.22 -11.88
C ILE A 132 1.55 25.55 -11.33
N GLU A 133 0.74 26.60 -11.31
CA GLU A 133 1.14 27.90 -10.75
C GLU A 133 1.52 27.78 -9.27
N ALA A 134 0.75 26.99 -8.48
CA ALA A 134 1.08 26.74 -7.08
C ALA A 134 2.40 25.97 -6.92
N LEU A 135 2.65 24.97 -7.79
CA LEU A 135 3.90 24.21 -7.80
C LEU A 135 5.11 25.09 -8.18
N ASP A 136 4.95 25.98 -9.19
CA ASP A 136 6.04 26.82 -9.70
C ASP A 136 6.40 27.97 -8.74
N THR A 137 5.40 28.51 -8.03
CA THR A 137 5.60 29.66 -7.12
C THR A 137 5.81 29.25 -5.67
N ASP A 138 5.54 27.97 -5.35
CA ASP A 138 5.53 27.45 -3.98
C ASP A 138 4.61 28.22 -3.02
N GLU A 139 3.51 28.76 -3.57
CA GLU A 139 2.51 29.55 -2.84
C GLU A 139 1.10 29.01 -3.10
N VAL A 140 0.20 29.26 -2.16
CA VAL A 140 -1.23 28.96 -2.36
C VAL A 140 -1.79 29.82 -3.48
N ARG A 141 -2.38 29.18 -4.49
CA ARG A 141 -3.05 29.84 -5.61
C ARG A 141 -4.53 29.53 -5.60
N SER A 142 -5.36 30.49 -5.96
CA SER A 142 -6.79 30.28 -6.04
C SER A 142 -7.41 31.04 -7.21
N CYS A 143 -8.46 30.47 -7.79
CA CYS A 143 -9.29 31.14 -8.77
C CYS A 143 -10.74 30.68 -8.63
N ASP A 144 -11.64 31.53 -9.08
CA ASP A 144 -13.05 31.19 -9.27
C ASP A 144 -13.27 30.78 -10.73
N PHE A 145 -14.06 29.73 -10.93
CA PHE A 145 -14.41 29.30 -12.27
C PHE A 145 -15.84 28.72 -12.30
N THR A 146 -16.47 28.77 -13.47
CA THR A 146 -17.87 28.37 -13.65
C THR A 146 -17.94 27.12 -14.51
N ILE A 147 -18.69 26.12 -14.03
CA ILE A 147 -19.08 24.92 -14.80
C ILE A 147 -20.59 24.91 -14.93
N GLY A 148 -21.08 25.13 -16.16
CA GLY A 148 -22.50 25.28 -16.37
C GLY A 148 -23.05 26.50 -15.62
N GLU A 149 -24.02 26.28 -14.72
CA GLU A 149 -24.59 27.33 -13.86
C GLU A 149 -23.94 27.42 -12.47
N ARG A 150 -22.94 26.56 -12.16
CA ARG A 150 -22.29 26.53 -10.85
C ARG A 150 -20.99 27.32 -10.85
N MET A 151 -20.85 28.23 -9.88
CA MET A 151 -19.59 28.89 -9.59
C MET A 151 -18.85 28.05 -8.56
N LEU A 152 -17.63 27.69 -8.89
CA LEU A 152 -16.74 26.90 -8.03
C LEU A 152 -15.49 27.73 -7.71
N ARG A 153 -15.00 27.59 -6.49
CA ARG A 153 -13.69 28.11 -6.08
C ARG A 153 -12.69 26.99 -6.06
N ILE A 154 -11.53 27.22 -6.68
CA ILE A 154 -10.41 26.29 -6.68
C ILE A 154 -9.28 26.94 -5.91
N ALA A 155 -8.68 26.20 -4.98
CA ALA A 155 -7.48 26.59 -4.27
C ALA A 155 -6.48 25.45 -4.35
N ALA A 156 -5.26 25.74 -4.85
CA ALA A 156 -4.15 24.80 -4.89
C ALA A 156 -3.12 25.19 -3.82
N THR A 157 -2.74 24.21 -2.99
CA THR A 157 -1.77 24.37 -1.91
C THR A 157 -0.61 23.42 -2.16
N PRO A 158 0.64 23.92 -2.28
CA PRO A 158 1.82 23.07 -2.40
C PRO A 158 2.04 22.24 -1.12
N ILE A 159 2.52 21.01 -1.29
CA ILE A 159 2.83 20.08 -0.20
C ILE A 159 4.31 19.74 -0.27
N HIS A 160 4.96 19.72 0.89
CA HIS A 160 6.36 19.38 1.06
C HIS A 160 6.53 18.07 1.84
N GLU A 161 7.61 17.37 1.55
CA GLU A 161 8.10 16.27 2.40
C GLU A 161 8.74 16.82 3.67
N GLU A 162 9.00 15.96 4.65
CA GLU A 162 9.66 16.33 5.92
C GLU A 162 11.06 16.97 5.70
N ASN A 163 11.73 16.65 4.59
CA ASN A 163 13.03 17.21 4.20
C ASN A 163 12.92 18.61 3.54
N GLY A 164 11.69 19.13 3.39
CA GLY A 164 11.42 20.43 2.77
C GLY A 164 11.37 20.41 1.23
N SER A 165 11.52 19.23 0.58
CA SER A 165 11.38 19.13 -0.87
C SER A 165 9.90 19.16 -1.28
N LEU A 166 9.61 19.80 -2.42
CA LEU A 166 8.25 19.82 -2.97
C LEU A 166 7.81 18.41 -3.36
N PHE A 167 6.73 17.94 -2.76
CA PHE A 167 6.12 16.64 -3.05
C PHE A 167 5.07 16.72 -4.16
N GLY A 168 4.27 17.78 -4.17
CA GLY A 168 3.17 18.00 -5.07
C GLY A 168 2.27 19.13 -4.61
N ALA A 169 1.01 19.12 -5.04
CA ALA A 169 0.00 20.06 -4.55
C ALA A 169 -1.35 19.39 -4.32
N VAL A 170 -2.14 19.94 -3.39
CA VAL A 170 -3.55 19.59 -3.20
C VAL A 170 -4.42 20.71 -3.72
N VAL A 171 -5.35 20.37 -4.58
CA VAL A 171 -6.36 21.25 -5.12
C VAL A 171 -7.68 20.99 -4.41
N LEU A 172 -8.21 22.01 -3.77
CA LEU A 172 -9.52 22.02 -3.12
C LEU A 172 -10.52 22.70 -4.04
N ILE A 173 -11.71 22.11 -4.18
CA ILE A 173 -12.81 22.60 -5.02
C ILE A 173 -14.05 22.75 -4.12
N THR A 174 -14.52 23.96 -3.98
CA THR A 174 -15.68 24.33 -3.14
C THR A 174 -16.76 25.04 -3.94
#